data_47571a1dd26239b66811df4192d21748
#
_entry.id   47571a1dd26239b66811df4192d21748
#
_cell.length_a   1.000
_cell.length_b   1.000
_cell.length_c   1.000
_cell.angle_alpha   90.00
_cell.angle_beta   90.00
_cell.angle_gamma   90.00
#
_symmetry.space_group_name_H-M   'P 1'
#
loop_
_entity.id
_entity.type
_entity.pdbx_description
1 polymer ?
#
loop_
_entity_poly.entity_id
_entity_poly.type
_entity_poly.pdbx_seq_one_letter_code
_entity_poly.pdbx_strand_id
1 'polypeptide(L)'
;MNRADLEQLDKDQLIAIANNEYQLDVDRRYNEETLISLILSQSASNTPNQKFSGFPDENGEFTVPPGAAVVEIQTNAYNPYKRPVPLGVNGTFLYAPVEQPICIAGKYLEVLKNAVREETVQKKDEQGILRTYYNTKTSYPFSILYHNKTDKVQKVQA
;
A
#
# COMPACT_ATOMS: atom_id res chain seq x y z
N MET A 1 9.78 -1.91 -23.06
CA MET A 1 10.74 -2.72 -23.84
C MET A 1 10.00 -3.94 -24.37
N ASN A 2 10.11 -4.27 -25.65
CA ASN A 2 9.41 -5.42 -26.23
C ASN A 2 10.34 -6.63 -26.26
N ARG A 3 9.77 -7.85 -26.33
CA ARG A 3 10.53 -9.09 -26.37
C ARG A 3 11.54 -9.12 -27.54
N ALA A 4 11.14 -8.64 -28.71
CA ALA A 4 11.98 -8.56 -29.91
C ALA A 4 13.22 -7.66 -29.73
N ASP A 5 13.11 -6.61 -28.92
CA ASP A 5 14.23 -5.72 -28.60
C ASP A 5 15.23 -6.39 -27.65
N LEU A 6 14.75 -7.22 -26.73
CA LEU A 6 15.57 -7.96 -25.76
C LEU A 6 16.30 -9.14 -26.40
N GLU A 7 15.69 -9.79 -27.39
CA GLU A 7 16.31 -10.91 -28.14
C GLU A 7 17.49 -10.48 -29.04
N GLN A 8 17.64 -9.17 -29.28
CA GLN A 8 18.77 -8.60 -30.01
C GLN A 8 19.96 -8.20 -29.13
N LEU A 9 19.81 -8.28 -27.81
CA LEU A 9 20.83 -7.90 -26.86
C LEU A 9 21.70 -9.10 -26.44
N ASP A 10 22.98 -8.85 -26.23
CA ASP A 10 23.89 -9.85 -25.71
C ASP A 10 23.62 -10.13 -24.21
N LYS A 11 23.99 -11.32 -23.76
CA LYS A 11 23.75 -11.77 -22.39
C LYS A 11 24.31 -10.80 -21.34
N ASP A 12 25.46 -10.22 -21.54
CA ASP A 12 26.05 -9.24 -20.61
C ASP A 12 25.21 -7.93 -20.55
N GLN A 13 24.60 -7.55 -21.67
CA GLN A 13 23.68 -6.41 -21.74
C GLN A 13 22.35 -6.70 -21.04
N LEU A 14 21.82 -7.92 -21.19
CA LEU A 14 20.60 -8.35 -20.48
C LEU A 14 20.82 -8.38 -18.96
N ILE A 15 21.98 -8.85 -18.49
CA ILE A 15 22.35 -8.83 -17.07
C ILE A 15 22.47 -7.39 -16.58
N ALA A 16 23.10 -6.50 -17.35
CA ALA A 16 23.25 -5.09 -16.99
C ALA A 16 21.88 -4.40 -16.87
N ILE A 17 20.97 -4.65 -17.81
CA ILE A 17 19.59 -4.13 -17.76
C ILE A 17 18.84 -4.69 -16.54
N ALA A 18 18.91 -6.02 -16.32
CA ALA A 18 18.23 -6.65 -15.19
C ALA A 18 18.70 -6.08 -13.83
N ASN A 19 20.01 -5.89 -13.66
CA ASN A 19 20.58 -5.38 -12.41
C ASN A 19 20.36 -3.86 -12.24
N ASN A 20 20.57 -3.06 -13.30
CA ASN A 20 20.55 -1.60 -13.19
C ASN A 20 19.13 -1.00 -13.27
N GLU A 21 18.28 -1.51 -14.18
CA GLU A 21 16.95 -0.96 -14.39
C GLU A 21 15.88 -1.64 -13.53
N TYR A 22 16.00 -2.95 -13.33
CA TYR A 22 15.01 -3.74 -12.60
C TYR A 22 15.47 -4.18 -11.21
N GLN A 23 16.72 -3.87 -10.80
CA GLN A 23 17.31 -4.23 -9.51
C GLN A 23 17.18 -5.74 -9.18
N LEU A 24 17.24 -6.57 -10.21
CA LEU A 24 17.27 -8.01 -10.09
C LEU A 24 18.70 -8.45 -9.80
N ASP A 25 18.89 -9.24 -8.77
CA ASP A 25 20.22 -9.84 -8.46
C ASP A 25 20.45 -11.08 -9.36
N VAL A 26 20.82 -10.82 -10.61
CA VAL A 26 21.09 -11.88 -11.61
C VAL A 26 22.57 -11.92 -11.97
N ASP A 27 23.07 -13.14 -12.16
CA ASP A 27 24.44 -13.41 -12.53
C ASP A 27 24.54 -14.17 -13.87
N ARG A 28 25.77 -14.49 -14.30
CA ARG A 28 26.05 -15.21 -15.55
C ARG A 28 25.56 -16.68 -15.61
N ARG A 29 24.98 -17.20 -14.51
CA ARG A 29 24.44 -18.58 -14.47
C ARG A 29 23.06 -18.66 -15.14
N TYR A 30 22.35 -17.54 -15.22
CA TYR A 30 21.05 -17.48 -15.91
C TYR A 30 21.25 -17.57 -17.42
N ASN A 31 20.38 -18.31 -18.11
CA ASN A 31 20.36 -18.32 -19.58
C ASN A 31 19.61 -17.08 -20.12
N GLU A 32 19.83 -16.74 -21.40
CA GLU A 32 19.25 -15.55 -22.02
C GLU A 32 17.72 -15.56 -22.00
N GLU A 33 17.08 -16.71 -22.28
CA GLU A 33 15.62 -16.84 -22.23
C GLU A 33 15.06 -16.59 -20.82
N THR A 34 15.75 -17.05 -19.79
CA THR A 34 15.34 -16.81 -18.40
C THR A 34 15.51 -15.33 -18.03
N LEU A 35 16.58 -14.68 -18.47
CA LEU A 35 16.81 -13.25 -18.27
C LEU A 35 15.72 -12.43 -18.97
N ILE A 36 15.41 -12.73 -20.24
CA ILE A 36 14.34 -12.09 -20.99
C ILE A 36 12.98 -12.28 -20.29
N SER A 37 12.68 -13.50 -19.85
CA SER A 37 11.42 -13.78 -19.14
C SER A 37 11.31 -13.05 -17.80
N LEU A 38 12.41 -12.95 -17.04
CA LEU A 38 12.48 -12.19 -15.80
C LEU A 38 12.31 -10.68 -16.06
N ILE A 39 12.99 -10.12 -17.05
CA ILE A 39 12.85 -8.72 -17.44
C ILE A 39 11.42 -8.43 -17.90
N LEU A 40 10.81 -9.28 -18.72
CA LEU A 40 9.45 -9.11 -19.18
C LEU A 40 8.42 -9.26 -18.05
N SER A 41 8.62 -10.19 -17.14
CA SER A 41 7.74 -10.33 -15.96
C SER A 41 7.82 -9.11 -15.04
N GLN A 42 9.01 -8.55 -14.89
CA GLN A 42 9.22 -7.31 -14.15
C GLN A 42 8.74 -6.08 -14.93
N SER A 43 8.90 -6.04 -16.25
CA SER A 43 8.37 -4.94 -17.06
C SER A 43 6.84 -4.94 -17.14
N ALA A 44 6.20 -6.10 -17.03
CA ALA A 44 4.74 -6.21 -16.92
C ALA A 44 4.24 -5.83 -15.50
N SER A 45 5.07 -6.03 -14.48
CA SER A 45 4.81 -5.58 -13.11
C SER A 45 5.37 -4.18 -12.83
N ASN A 46 6.31 -3.71 -13.63
CA ASN A 46 6.81 -2.34 -13.62
C ASN A 46 6.01 -1.46 -14.61
N THR A 47 4.83 -1.07 -14.24
CA THR A 47 4.50 0.35 -14.37
C THR A 47 5.69 1.09 -13.76
N PRO A 48 6.28 2.13 -14.43
CA PRO A 48 7.52 2.76 -13.96
C PRO A 48 7.40 3.01 -12.46
N ASN A 49 8.43 2.66 -11.73
CA ASN A 49 8.57 2.87 -10.29
C ASN A 49 8.45 4.39 -10.04
N GLN A 50 7.25 4.93 -10.24
CA GLN A 50 6.85 6.15 -9.58
C GLN A 50 6.95 5.78 -8.12
N LYS A 51 7.99 6.28 -7.44
CA LYS A 51 8.11 6.22 -5.99
C LYS A 51 6.73 6.61 -5.48
N PHE A 52 5.96 5.61 -5.05
CA PHE A 52 4.65 5.81 -4.50
C PHE A 52 4.86 6.62 -3.22
N SER A 53 4.80 7.93 -3.33
CA SER A 53 5.13 8.82 -2.22
C SER A 53 4.04 8.79 -1.14
N GLY A 54 2.88 8.25 -1.43
CA GLY A 54 1.74 8.27 -0.53
C GLY A 54 1.19 9.68 -0.24
N PHE A 55 1.96 10.72 -0.55
CA PHE A 55 1.59 12.12 -0.32
C PHE A 55 1.26 12.82 -1.66
N PRO A 56 0.50 13.93 -1.61
CA PRO A 56 0.19 14.70 -2.80
C PRO A 56 1.44 15.33 -3.40
N ASP A 57 1.40 15.62 -4.69
CA ASP A 57 2.42 16.38 -5.40
C ASP A 57 2.33 17.90 -5.05
N GLU A 58 3.19 18.71 -5.69
CA GLU A 58 3.21 20.16 -5.49
C GLU A 58 1.88 20.86 -5.84
N ASN A 59 1.03 20.21 -6.64
CA ASN A 59 -0.29 20.70 -7.03
C ASN A 59 -1.40 20.20 -6.10
N GLY A 60 -1.07 19.41 -5.08
CA GLY A 60 -2.04 18.78 -4.17
C GLY A 60 -2.73 17.55 -4.77
N GLU A 61 -2.21 16.99 -5.87
CA GLU A 61 -2.77 15.81 -6.53
C GLU A 61 -2.11 14.52 -6.02
N PHE A 62 -2.93 13.51 -5.75
CA PHE A 62 -2.47 12.17 -5.43
C PHE A 62 -2.36 11.32 -6.69
N THR A 63 -1.22 10.67 -6.87
CA THR A 63 -1.07 9.59 -7.86
C THR A 63 -1.53 8.29 -7.22
N VAL A 64 -2.70 7.78 -7.65
CA VAL A 64 -3.35 6.61 -7.04
C VAL A 64 -3.23 5.39 -7.98
N PRO A 65 -2.36 4.43 -7.66
CA PRO A 65 -2.23 3.17 -8.40
C PRO A 65 -3.50 2.32 -8.34
N PRO A 66 -3.65 1.32 -9.21
CA PRO A 66 -4.71 0.33 -9.14
C PRO A 66 -4.82 -0.32 -7.76
N GLY A 67 -6.03 -0.42 -7.21
CA GLY A 67 -6.29 -1.01 -5.90
C GLY A 67 -5.83 -0.18 -4.70
N ALA A 68 -5.20 0.99 -4.92
CA ALA A 68 -4.86 1.92 -3.85
C ALA A 68 -6.01 2.85 -3.50
N ALA A 69 -5.95 3.46 -2.32
CA ALA A 69 -6.94 4.41 -1.86
C ALA A 69 -6.30 5.62 -1.18
N VAL A 70 -6.92 6.79 -1.34
CA VAL A 70 -6.62 7.96 -0.52
C VAL A 70 -7.51 7.90 0.71
N VAL A 71 -6.89 7.89 1.88
CA VAL A 71 -7.57 7.79 3.17
C VAL A 71 -7.13 8.90 4.11
N GLU A 72 -8.00 9.26 5.02
CA GLU A 72 -7.70 10.15 6.14
C GLU A 72 -8.01 9.41 7.43
N ILE A 73 -6.98 9.20 8.27
CA ILE A 73 -7.13 8.55 9.58
C ILE A 73 -7.48 9.62 10.60
N GLN A 74 -8.54 9.38 11.36
CA GLN A 74 -9.05 10.32 12.34
C GLN A 74 -8.41 10.10 13.72
N THR A 75 -8.27 11.17 14.49
CA THR A 75 -7.88 11.11 15.89
C THR A 75 -8.93 10.36 16.71
N ASN A 76 -8.48 9.63 17.70
CA ASN A 76 -9.36 8.99 18.68
C ASN A 76 -8.76 9.06 20.10
N ALA A 77 -9.54 8.63 21.10
CA ALA A 77 -9.13 8.66 22.51
C ALA A 77 -7.85 7.85 22.83
N TYR A 78 -7.46 6.91 21.96
CA TYR A 78 -6.28 6.06 22.11
C TYR A 78 -5.03 6.59 21.39
N ASN A 79 -5.23 7.56 20.49
CA ASN A 79 -4.15 8.29 19.85
C ASN A 79 -4.33 9.81 19.96
N PRO A 80 -4.42 10.36 21.18
CA PRO A 80 -4.68 11.79 21.38
C PRO A 80 -3.52 12.67 20.91
N TYR A 81 -2.32 12.11 20.78
CA TYR A 81 -1.12 12.84 20.36
C TYR A 81 -0.90 12.79 18.84
N LYS A 82 -1.87 12.32 18.06
CA LYS A 82 -1.81 12.22 16.60
C LYS A 82 -0.54 11.51 16.08
N ARG A 83 -0.08 10.49 16.81
CA ARG A 83 1.09 9.72 16.37
C ARG A 83 0.76 8.98 15.08
N PRO A 84 1.71 8.90 14.13
CA PRO A 84 1.52 8.12 12.92
C PRO A 84 1.13 6.68 13.24
N VAL A 85 0.17 6.15 12.49
CA VAL A 85 -0.34 4.77 12.65
C VAL A 85 0.54 3.81 11.88
N PRO A 86 1.18 2.82 12.54
CA PRO A 86 1.98 1.81 11.87
C PRO A 86 1.06 0.78 11.20
N LEU A 87 1.13 0.66 9.88
CA LEU A 87 0.45 -0.36 9.09
C LEU A 87 1.49 -1.36 8.57
N GLY A 88 1.47 -2.58 9.08
CA GLY A 88 2.44 -3.61 8.74
C GLY A 88 1.87 -4.72 7.87
N VAL A 89 2.58 -5.09 6.79
CA VAL A 89 2.27 -6.23 5.93
C VAL A 89 3.56 -6.93 5.53
N ASN A 90 3.67 -8.21 5.83
CA ASN A 90 4.82 -9.06 5.46
C ASN A 90 6.18 -8.42 5.81
N GLY A 91 6.31 -7.86 7.02
CA GLY A 91 7.55 -7.24 7.48
C GLY A 91 7.83 -5.82 6.95
N THR A 92 6.98 -5.30 6.07
CA THR A 92 7.07 -3.91 5.58
C THR A 92 6.08 -3.04 6.33
N PHE A 93 6.54 -1.90 6.85
CA PHE A 93 5.73 -0.95 7.61
C PHE A 93 5.54 0.35 6.84
N LEU A 94 4.30 0.86 6.88
CA LEU A 94 3.93 2.20 6.47
C LEU A 94 3.46 2.97 7.72
N TYR A 95 4.02 4.14 7.96
CA TYR A 95 3.57 5.03 9.04
C TYR A 95 2.62 6.07 8.45
N ALA A 96 1.32 5.83 8.62
CA ALA A 96 0.27 6.71 8.09
C ALA A 96 0.02 7.89 9.04
N PRO A 97 0.08 9.15 8.57
CA PRO A 97 -0.24 10.32 9.38
C PRO A 97 -1.71 10.33 9.78
N VAL A 98 -2.01 11.04 10.86
CA VAL A 98 -3.37 11.26 11.36
C VAL A 98 -3.84 12.65 10.97
N GLU A 99 -5.12 12.78 10.61
CA GLU A 99 -5.75 14.04 10.14
C GLU A 99 -5.07 14.66 8.90
N GLN A 100 -4.44 13.81 8.10
CA GLN A 100 -3.87 14.21 6.81
C GLN A 100 -4.21 13.15 5.77
N PRO A 101 -4.66 13.52 4.58
CA PRO A 101 -4.88 12.58 3.51
C PRO A 101 -3.57 11.90 3.10
N ILE A 102 -3.62 10.59 2.94
CA ILE A 102 -2.50 9.78 2.45
C ILE A 102 -3.01 8.72 1.50
N CYS A 103 -2.29 8.52 0.41
CA CYS A 103 -2.56 7.41 -0.49
C CYS A 103 -1.87 6.14 0.01
N ILE A 104 -2.62 5.07 0.20
CA ILE A 104 -2.12 3.78 0.67
C ILE A 104 -2.46 2.67 -0.31
N ALA A 105 -1.55 1.70 -0.46
CA ALA A 105 -1.81 0.51 -1.28
C ALA A 105 -2.91 -0.36 -0.65
N GLY A 106 -3.62 -1.12 -1.50
CA GLY A 106 -4.75 -1.96 -1.07
C GLY A 106 -4.45 -2.88 0.11
N LYS A 107 -3.25 -3.46 0.16
CA LYS A 107 -2.80 -4.30 1.28
C LYS A 107 -2.83 -3.59 2.64
N TYR A 108 -2.46 -2.30 2.69
CA TYR A 108 -2.52 -1.49 3.92
C TYR A 108 -3.93 -1.03 4.24
N LEU A 109 -4.77 -0.81 3.20
CA LEU A 109 -6.18 -0.50 3.39
C LEU A 109 -6.91 -1.68 4.07
N GLU A 110 -6.58 -2.91 3.71
CA GLU A 110 -7.15 -4.10 4.35
C GLU A 110 -6.70 -4.21 5.82
N VAL A 111 -5.42 -3.97 6.11
CA VAL A 111 -4.94 -3.91 7.51
C VAL A 111 -5.72 -2.88 8.31
N LEU A 112 -5.93 -1.69 7.75
CA LEU A 112 -6.66 -0.61 8.41
C LEU A 112 -8.13 -0.97 8.67
N LYS A 113 -8.80 -1.60 7.70
CA LYS A 113 -10.18 -2.09 7.84
C LYS A 113 -10.31 -3.18 8.91
N ASN A 114 -9.32 -4.07 8.99
CA ASN A 114 -9.34 -5.21 9.91
C ASN A 114 -8.75 -4.86 11.29
N ALA A 115 -8.22 -3.64 11.48
CA ALA A 115 -7.71 -3.17 12.75
C ALA A 115 -8.88 -2.87 13.70
N VAL A 116 -9.36 -3.91 14.39
CA VAL A 116 -10.44 -3.81 15.36
C VAL A 116 -9.94 -4.11 16.76
N ARG A 117 -10.64 -3.61 17.76
CA ARG A 117 -10.40 -3.89 19.18
C ARG A 117 -11.71 -4.21 19.88
N GLU A 118 -11.63 -4.98 20.92
CA GLU A 118 -12.74 -5.19 21.83
C GLU A 118 -12.74 -4.13 22.92
N GLU A 119 -13.91 -3.55 23.17
CA GLU A 119 -14.17 -2.62 24.25
C GLU A 119 -15.18 -3.23 25.20
N THR A 120 -14.83 -3.30 26.46
CA THR A 120 -15.73 -3.79 27.50
C THR A 120 -16.61 -2.66 28.01
N VAL A 121 -17.92 -2.82 27.91
CA VAL A 121 -18.89 -1.86 28.40
C VAL A 121 -19.74 -2.52 29.49
N GLN A 122 -19.81 -1.89 30.65
CA GLN A 122 -20.69 -2.33 31.72
C GLN A 122 -22.01 -1.55 31.64
N LYS A 123 -23.11 -2.26 31.53
CA LYS A 123 -24.46 -1.68 31.54
C LYS A 123 -25.31 -2.38 32.61
N LYS A 124 -26.15 -1.62 33.31
CA LYS A 124 -27.18 -2.18 34.17
C LYS A 124 -28.32 -2.70 33.32
N ASP A 125 -28.75 -3.92 33.57
CA ASP A 125 -29.98 -4.46 32.95
C ASP A 125 -31.23 -3.86 33.61
N GLU A 126 -32.41 -4.25 33.13
CA GLU A 126 -33.71 -3.77 33.64
C GLU A 126 -33.94 -4.12 35.13
N GLN A 127 -33.19 -5.07 35.65
CA GLN A 127 -33.24 -5.51 37.06
C GLN A 127 -32.16 -4.82 37.92
N GLY A 128 -31.38 -3.87 37.34
CA GLY A 128 -30.33 -3.14 38.02
C GLY A 128 -29.02 -3.91 38.19
N ILE A 129 -28.87 -5.10 37.58
CA ILE A 129 -27.68 -5.93 37.66
C ILE A 129 -26.66 -5.45 36.62
N LEU A 130 -25.41 -5.22 37.04
CA LEU A 130 -24.30 -4.86 36.15
C LEU A 130 -23.92 -6.07 35.28
N ARG A 131 -24.06 -5.91 33.96
CA ARG A 131 -23.60 -6.91 32.98
C ARG A 131 -22.50 -6.32 32.13
N THR A 132 -21.54 -7.16 31.81
CA THR A 132 -20.42 -6.83 30.93
C THR A 132 -20.74 -7.22 29.50
N TYR A 133 -20.64 -6.26 28.60
CA TYR A 133 -20.80 -6.46 27.16
C TYR A 133 -19.50 -6.19 26.44
N TYR A 134 -19.20 -6.97 25.41
CA TYR A 134 -18.02 -6.81 24.56
C TYR A 134 -18.49 -6.21 23.23
N ASN A 135 -17.97 -5.03 22.91
CA ASN A 135 -18.27 -4.35 21.65
C ASN A 135 -16.98 -4.28 20.82
N THR A 136 -17.06 -4.66 19.56
CA THR A 136 -15.97 -4.48 18.62
C THR A 136 -15.99 -3.09 18.02
N LYS A 137 -14.89 -2.35 18.13
CA LYS A 137 -14.72 -1.01 17.54
C LYS A 137 -13.48 -0.98 16.66
N THR A 138 -13.50 -0.15 15.63
CA THR A 138 -12.33 0.12 14.80
C THR A 138 -11.24 0.78 15.64
N SER A 139 -10.01 0.22 15.60
CA SER A 139 -8.87 0.76 16.34
C SER A 139 -8.44 2.13 15.82
N TYR A 140 -8.53 2.31 14.51
CA TYR A 140 -8.18 3.54 13.82
C TYR A 140 -9.35 3.96 12.93
N PRO A 141 -10.22 4.89 13.39
CA PRO A 141 -11.28 5.43 12.55
C PRO A 141 -10.67 6.14 11.34
N PHE A 142 -11.23 5.92 10.16
CA PHE A 142 -10.73 6.53 8.94
C PHE A 142 -11.85 6.76 7.94
N SER A 143 -11.65 7.72 7.04
CA SER A 143 -12.50 7.98 5.89
C SER A 143 -11.76 7.62 4.61
N ILE A 144 -12.44 7.00 3.66
CA ILE A 144 -11.91 6.78 2.31
C ILE A 144 -12.37 7.96 1.46
N LEU A 145 -11.42 8.81 1.06
CA LEU A 145 -11.68 9.97 0.21
C LEU A 145 -11.80 9.55 -1.25
N TYR A 146 -10.94 8.63 -1.67
CA TYR A 146 -10.97 8.06 -3.02
C TYR A 146 -10.43 6.61 -3.00
N HIS A 147 -11.01 5.73 -3.82
CA HIS A 147 -10.55 4.35 -4.00
C HIS A 147 -10.45 4.03 -5.50
N ASN A 148 -9.25 3.79 -5.97
CA ASN A 148 -9.02 3.42 -7.37
C ASN A 148 -9.35 1.93 -7.59
N LYS A 149 -10.52 1.68 -8.17
CA LYS A 149 -11.00 0.35 -8.55
C LYS A 149 -10.69 0.01 -10.02
N THR A 150 -9.98 0.89 -10.73
CA THR A 150 -9.61 0.69 -12.14
C THR A 150 -8.23 0.05 -12.25
N ASP A 151 -7.91 -0.49 -13.43
CA ASP A 151 -6.60 -1.07 -13.72
C ASP A 151 -5.56 -0.01 -14.16
N LYS A 152 -5.92 1.27 -14.11
CA LYS A 152 -5.06 2.39 -14.50
C LYS A 152 -4.76 3.30 -13.33
N VAL A 153 -3.57 3.90 -13.36
CA VAL A 153 -3.20 4.96 -12.41
C VAL A 153 -4.13 6.17 -12.60
N GLN A 154 -4.63 6.71 -11.50
CA GLN A 154 -5.50 7.88 -11.49
C GLN A 154 -4.83 9.03 -10.74
N LYS A 155 -5.06 10.26 -11.18
CA LYS A 155 -4.71 11.47 -10.46
C LYS A 155 -5.95 12.08 -9.83
N VAL A 156 -5.90 12.37 -8.54
CA VAL A 156 -7.05 12.82 -7.76
C VAL A 156 -6.63 13.93 -6.80
N GLN A 157 -7.44 14.98 -6.70
CA GLN A 157 -7.38 15.95 -5.62
C GLN A 157 -8.26 15.46 -4.46
N ALA A 158 -7.74 15.49 -3.24
CA ALA A 158 -8.46 15.07 -2.05
C ALA A 158 -8.64 16.25 -1.08
#